data_0c4ab96a47e946dbb3a41b2c5c1218be
#
_entry.id   0c4ab96a47e946dbb3a41b2c5c1218be
#
_cell.length_a   1.000
_cell.length_b   1.000
_cell.length_c   1.000
_cell.angle_alpha   90.00
_cell.angle_beta   90.00
_cell.angle_gamma   90.00
#
_symmetry.space_group_name_H-M   'P 1'
#
loop_
_entity.id
_entity.type
_entity.pdbx_description
1 polymer ?
#
loop_
_entity_poly.entity_id
_entity_poly.type
_entity_poly.pdbx_seq_one_letter_code
_entity_poly.pdbx_strand_id
1 'polypeptide(L)'
;LGDVYKRQVSNSLSGAYGLAVMHHDHPGEIVVTRKDSPIVLGVGENGSYLGSDIIALIDATRDVVILEDNQLAVMHSDHIEYFDADGNPVTPEITHVDWDIDVAEKGGYPDFMLKEIHEQPRVVRDTLAGRMSGHEISIDELTLTRQELNFIDRVYLIGCGTSYHAGLIAKNLIAVSYTHLTLPTIRL
;
A
#
# COMPACT_ATOMS: atom_id res chain seq x y z
N LEU A 1 21.78 21.59 -8.31
CA LEU A 1 20.85 22.38 -7.46
C LEU A 1 19.46 21.72 -7.31
N GLY A 2 18.94 21.06 -8.38
CA GLY A 2 17.64 20.38 -8.34
C GLY A 2 17.53 19.28 -7.28
N ASP A 3 18.53 18.43 -7.14
CA ASP A 3 18.50 17.25 -6.28
C ASP A 3 18.49 17.56 -4.79
N VAL A 4 19.13 18.67 -4.39
CA VAL A 4 19.14 19.15 -3.00
C VAL A 4 17.73 19.59 -2.57
N TYR A 5 16.97 20.29 -3.42
CA TYR A 5 15.62 20.76 -3.10
C TYR A 5 14.61 19.60 -3.06
N LYS A 6 14.73 18.64 -3.98
CA LYS A 6 13.86 17.46 -4.03
C LYS A 6 13.99 16.63 -2.75
N ARG A 7 15.22 16.46 -2.24
CA ARG A 7 15.50 15.77 -0.99
C ARG A 7 15.06 16.56 0.25
N GLN A 8 15.18 17.88 0.25
CA GLN A 8 14.69 18.72 1.35
C GLN A 8 13.17 18.64 1.50
N VAL A 9 12.43 18.54 0.40
CA VAL A 9 10.99 18.35 0.42
C VAL A 9 10.65 16.99 1.03
N SER A 10 11.29 15.90 0.57
CA SER A 10 11.06 14.55 1.11
C SER A 10 11.28 14.50 2.63
N ASN A 11 12.35 15.13 3.13
CA ASN A 11 12.67 15.15 4.56
C ASN A 11 11.70 15.99 5.41
N SER A 12 10.91 16.86 4.79
CA SER A 12 9.89 17.67 5.48
C SER A 12 8.49 17.08 5.44
N LEU A 13 8.29 16.00 4.69
CA LEU A 13 7.00 15.32 4.61
C LEU A 13 6.79 14.37 5.79
N SER A 14 5.56 14.30 6.27
CA SER A 14 5.14 13.38 7.32
C SER A 14 3.95 12.54 6.84
N GLY A 15 3.87 11.29 7.31
CA GLY A 15 2.84 10.34 6.90
C GLY A 15 3.26 9.46 5.72
N ALA A 16 2.35 8.59 5.26
CA ALA A 16 2.57 7.69 4.14
C ALA A 16 2.43 8.44 2.81
N TYR A 17 3.38 8.26 1.91
CA TYR A 17 3.35 8.85 0.57
C TYR A 17 4.14 8.02 -0.46
N GLY A 18 3.69 8.12 -1.71
CA GLY A 18 4.46 7.76 -2.90
C GLY A 18 4.42 8.97 -3.84
N LEU A 19 5.57 9.56 -4.14
CA LEU A 19 5.67 10.78 -4.93
C LEU A 19 6.48 10.57 -6.20
N ALA A 20 5.94 11.07 -7.32
CA ALA A 20 6.66 11.22 -8.56
C ALA A 20 6.58 12.69 -8.99
N VAL A 21 7.71 13.34 -9.17
CA VAL A 21 7.81 14.78 -9.43
C VAL A 21 8.54 15.02 -10.74
N MET A 22 7.92 15.79 -11.63
CA MET A 22 8.51 16.31 -12.86
C MET A 22 8.75 17.80 -12.74
N HIS A 23 9.79 18.31 -13.38
CA HIS A 23 10.08 19.74 -13.40
C HIS A 23 10.28 20.25 -14.83
N HIS A 24 9.74 21.41 -15.14
CA HIS A 24 9.78 22.03 -16.47
C HIS A 24 11.23 22.24 -16.99
N ASP A 25 12.15 22.66 -16.10
CA ASP A 25 13.54 22.93 -16.48
C ASP A 25 14.42 21.67 -16.58
N HIS A 26 13.85 20.51 -16.22
CA HIS A 26 14.50 19.18 -16.29
C HIS A 26 13.61 18.22 -17.07
N PRO A 27 13.41 18.45 -18.38
CA PRO A 27 12.60 17.56 -19.20
C PRO A 27 13.30 16.19 -19.34
N GLY A 28 12.54 15.12 -19.20
CA GLY A 28 13.06 13.74 -19.28
C GLY A 28 13.52 13.15 -17.94
N GLU A 29 13.40 13.89 -16.84
CA GLU A 29 13.66 13.40 -15.50
C GLU A 29 12.36 13.30 -14.68
N ILE A 30 12.16 12.19 -13.99
CA ILE A 30 11.13 12.01 -12.97
C ILE A 30 11.82 11.62 -11.67
N VAL A 31 11.61 12.42 -10.63
CA VAL A 31 12.16 12.11 -9.31
C VAL A 31 11.09 11.43 -8.48
N VAL A 32 11.45 10.29 -7.91
CA VAL A 32 10.54 9.40 -7.18
C VAL A 32 11.06 9.18 -5.78
N THR A 33 10.17 9.23 -4.80
CA THR A 33 10.47 8.87 -3.41
C THR A 33 9.23 8.32 -2.74
N ARG A 34 9.42 7.49 -1.72
CA ARG A 34 8.30 6.89 -0.99
C ARG A 34 8.55 6.84 0.52
N LYS A 35 7.44 6.72 1.23
CA LYS A 35 7.41 6.31 2.65
C LYS A 35 6.10 5.58 2.91
N ASP A 36 6.18 4.37 3.45
CA ASP A 36 5.04 3.48 3.80
C ASP A 36 4.12 3.09 2.61
N SER A 37 4.04 3.89 1.55
CA SER A 37 3.28 3.58 0.33
C SER A 37 4.17 2.93 -0.71
N PRO A 38 3.79 1.80 -1.34
CA PRO A 38 4.66 1.08 -2.26
C PRO A 38 4.93 1.89 -3.54
N ILE A 39 6.17 1.80 -4.03
CA ILE A 39 6.58 2.22 -5.37
C ILE A 39 7.49 1.16 -5.96
N VAL A 40 7.18 0.75 -7.17
CA VAL A 40 7.94 -0.19 -7.97
C VAL A 40 8.45 0.52 -9.22
N LEU A 41 9.71 0.33 -9.54
CA LEU A 41 10.38 0.92 -10.69
C LEU A 41 10.94 -0.19 -11.58
N GLY A 42 11.05 0.07 -12.87
CA GLY A 42 11.66 -0.87 -13.81
C GLY A 42 12.13 -0.20 -15.08
N VAL A 43 13.13 -0.78 -15.74
CA VAL A 43 13.62 -0.38 -17.06
C VAL A 43 13.23 -1.47 -18.05
N GLY A 44 12.55 -1.09 -19.11
CA GLY A 44 12.16 -1.97 -20.19
C GLY A 44 12.67 -1.47 -21.54
N GLU A 45 12.31 -2.16 -22.63
CA GLU A 45 12.79 -1.85 -23.99
C GLU A 45 12.43 -0.43 -24.46
N ASN A 46 11.29 0.10 -24.02
CA ASN A 46 10.75 1.38 -24.49
C ASN A 46 10.84 2.52 -23.47
N GLY A 47 11.54 2.31 -22.36
CA GLY A 47 11.71 3.35 -21.34
C GLY A 47 11.75 2.84 -19.91
N SER A 48 11.75 3.78 -18.99
CA SER A 48 11.62 3.52 -17.56
C SER A 48 10.16 3.63 -17.11
N TYR A 49 9.76 2.76 -16.24
CA TYR A 49 8.37 2.62 -15.77
C TYR A 49 8.28 2.76 -14.25
N LEU A 50 7.16 3.29 -13.80
CA LEU A 50 6.85 3.38 -12.38
C LEU A 50 5.41 2.96 -12.11
N GLY A 51 5.19 2.28 -11.00
CA GLY A 51 3.86 1.89 -10.52
C GLY A 51 3.82 1.72 -9.01
N SER A 52 2.66 1.52 -8.46
CA SER A 52 2.47 1.18 -7.05
C SER A 52 2.53 -0.32 -6.79
N ASP A 53 2.53 -1.14 -7.85
CA ASP A 53 2.56 -2.60 -7.77
C ASP A 53 3.31 -3.19 -8.98
N ILE A 54 3.89 -4.37 -8.80
CA ILE A 54 4.60 -5.13 -9.84
C ILE A 54 3.70 -5.41 -11.04
N ILE A 55 2.42 -5.72 -10.79
CA ILE A 55 1.44 -6.04 -11.83
C ILE A 55 1.28 -4.89 -12.84
N ALA A 56 1.44 -3.64 -12.38
CA ALA A 56 1.35 -2.48 -13.26
C ALA A 56 2.49 -2.37 -14.28
N LEU A 57 3.62 -3.04 -14.02
CA LEU A 57 4.83 -2.96 -14.85
C LEU A 57 5.09 -4.21 -15.69
N ILE A 58 4.46 -5.34 -15.37
CA ILE A 58 4.85 -6.66 -15.88
C ILE A 58 4.78 -6.80 -17.41
N ASP A 59 3.88 -6.06 -18.06
CA ASP A 59 3.76 -6.02 -19.51
C ASP A 59 4.90 -5.23 -20.17
N ALA A 60 5.56 -4.37 -19.39
CA ALA A 60 6.62 -3.50 -19.89
C ALA A 60 8.01 -4.01 -19.52
N THR A 61 8.17 -4.58 -18.32
CA THR A 61 9.43 -5.14 -17.85
C THR A 61 9.18 -6.17 -16.75
N ARG A 62 10.06 -7.17 -16.70
CA ARG A 62 10.06 -8.19 -15.63
C ARG A 62 11.16 -7.96 -14.59
N ASP A 63 12.07 -7.05 -14.87
CA ASP A 63 13.13 -6.66 -13.95
C ASP A 63 12.70 -5.39 -13.20
N VAL A 64 12.35 -5.56 -11.93
CA VAL A 64 11.78 -4.50 -11.12
C VAL A 64 12.61 -4.25 -9.86
N VAL A 65 12.55 -3.01 -9.38
CA VAL A 65 13.12 -2.58 -8.12
C VAL A 65 11.97 -2.07 -7.24
N ILE A 66 11.81 -2.67 -6.06
CA ILE A 66 10.91 -2.16 -5.05
C ILE A 66 11.67 -1.09 -4.27
N LEU A 67 11.27 0.17 -4.44
CA LEU A 67 11.94 1.28 -3.77
C LEU A 67 11.73 1.16 -2.24
N GLU A 68 12.79 1.31 -1.46
CA GLU A 68 12.72 1.28 0.00
C GLU A 68 12.23 2.62 0.57
N ASP A 69 11.82 2.62 1.84
CA ASP A 69 11.37 3.85 2.51
C ASP A 69 12.49 4.89 2.60
N ASN A 70 12.14 6.11 2.25
CA ASN A 70 13.02 7.27 2.20
C ASN A 70 14.15 7.18 1.15
N GLN A 71 14.19 6.14 0.33
CA GLN A 71 15.03 6.15 -0.85
C GLN A 71 14.48 7.15 -1.89
N LEU A 72 15.38 7.62 -2.73
CA LEU A 72 15.08 8.49 -3.84
C LEU A 72 15.58 7.83 -5.14
N ALA A 73 14.79 7.90 -6.19
CA ALA A 73 15.20 7.50 -7.53
C ALA A 73 15.04 8.67 -8.50
N VAL A 74 15.96 8.77 -9.44
CA VAL A 74 15.86 9.68 -10.60
C VAL A 74 15.70 8.82 -11.84
N MET A 75 14.53 8.86 -12.42
CA MET A 75 14.20 8.10 -13.62
C MET A 75 14.51 8.93 -14.85
N HIS A 76 15.25 8.35 -15.76
CA HIS A 76 15.48 8.81 -17.12
C HIS A 76 14.76 7.89 -18.12
N SER A 77 14.80 8.21 -19.38
CA SER A 77 14.12 7.39 -20.40
C SER A 77 14.72 5.99 -20.57
N ASP A 78 16.00 5.80 -20.24
CA ASP A 78 16.78 4.59 -20.52
C ASP A 78 17.47 3.98 -19.29
N HIS A 79 17.47 4.69 -18.16
CA HIS A 79 18.07 4.22 -16.91
C HIS A 79 17.43 4.87 -15.68
N ILE A 80 17.74 4.34 -14.51
CA ILE A 80 17.28 4.87 -13.22
C ILE A 80 18.47 4.94 -12.27
N GLU A 81 18.68 6.09 -11.66
CA GLU A 81 19.66 6.30 -10.60
C GLU A 81 18.97 6.19 -9.24
N TYR A 82 19.64 5.53 -8.28
CA TYR A 82 19.08 5.29 -6.94
C TYR A 82 19.96 5.89 -5.86
N PHE A 83 19.33 6.46 -4.85
CA PHE A 83 20.00 7.14 -3.73
C PHE A 83 19.37 6.74 -2.40
N ASP A 84 20.19 6.65 -1.36
CA ASP A 84 19.71 6.48 0.02
C ASP A 84 19.09 7.77 0.58
N ALA A 85 18.60 7.71 1.82
CA ALA A 85 18.01 8.86 2.50
C ALA A 85 19.02 10.04 2.67
N ASP A 86 20.31 9.75 2.72
CA ASP A 86 21.38 10.74 2.84
C ASP A 86 21.81 11.31 1.47
N GLY A 87 21.35 10.68 0.38
CA GLY A 87 21.63 11.06 -1.01
C GLY A 87 22.92 10.47 -1.56
N ASN A 88 23.44 9.41 -0.95
CA ASN A 88 24.53 8.65 -1.53
C ASN A 88 23.98 7.70 -2.60
N PRO A 89 24.68 7.52 -3.73
CA PRO A 89 24.28 6.53 -4.72
C PRO A 89 24.26 5.12 -4.13
N VAL A 90 23.21 4.36 -4.44
CA VAL A 90 23.07 2.96 -4.03
C VAL A 90 22.79 2.08 -5.24
N THR A 91 23.23 0.82 -5.14
CA THR A 91 22.87 -0.20 -6.14
C THR A 91 21.63 -0.93 -5.61
N PRO A 92 20.49 -0.85 -6.31
CA PRO A 92 19.27 -1.49 -5.86
C PRO A 92 19.33 -3.00 -6.03
N GLU A 93 18.51 -3.72 -5.27
CA GLU A 93 18.23 -5.12 -5.51
C GLU A 93 17.20 -5.24 -6.64
N ILE A 94 17.59 -5.88 -7.74
CA ILE A 94 16.70 -6.14 -8.87
C ILE A 94 16.00 -7.48 -8.64
N THR A 95 14.68 -7.46 -8.64
CA THR A 95 13.84 -8.65 -8.57
C THR A 95 13.39 -9.02 -9.98
N HIS A 96 13.74 -10.22 -10.43
CA HIS A 96 13.22 -10.75 -11.70
C HIS A 96 11.90 -11.47 -11.44
N VAL A 97 10.87 -11.14 -12.21
CA VAL A 97 9.53 -11.70 -12.12
C VAL A 97 9.34 -12.79 -13.15
N ASP A 98 9.54 -14.06 -12.75
CA ASP A 98 9.53 -15.23 -13.64
C ASP A 98 8.13 -15.77 -14.00
N TRP A 99 7.11 -15.33 -13.32
CA TRP A 99 5.78 -15.93 -13.39
C TRP A 99 4.78 -15.07 -14.16
N ASP A 100 3.84 -15.75 -14.78
CA ASP A 100 2.70 -15.12 -15.46
C ASP A 100 1.65 -14.76 -14.38
N ILE A 101 1.92 -13.62 -13.72
CA ILE A 101 1.14 -13.12 -12.56
C ILE A 101 -0.34 -13.09 -12.90
N ASP A 102 -0.67 -12.64 -14.11
CA ASP A 102 -2.05 -12.40 -14.52
C ASP A 102 -2.89 -13.68 -14.54
N VAL A 103 -2.29 -14.80 -14.98
CA VAL A 103 -2.98 -16.10 -15.04
C VAL A 103 -2.99 -16.81 -13.68
N ALA A 104 -1.88 -16.74 -12.94
CA ALA A 104 -1.76 -17.42 -11.66
C ALA A 104 -2.57 -16.71 -10.55
N GLU A 105 -2.60 -15.37 -10.56
CA GLU A 105 -3.30 -14.62 -9.53
C GLU A 105 -4.80 -14.52 -9.77
N LYS A 106 -5.28 -14.48 -11.01
CA LYS A 106 -6.72 -14.51 -11.29
C LYS A 106 -7.38 -15.86 -11.02
N GLY A 107 -6.61 -16.95 -10.93
CA GLY A 107 -7.13 -18.26 -10.53
C GLY A 107 -8.28 -18.75 -11.41
N GLY A 108 -8.29 -18.41 -12.72
CA GLY A 108 -9.32 -18.77 -13.68
C GLY A 108 -10.50 -17.80 -13.76
N TYR A 109 -10.49 -16.72 -13.00
CA TYR A 109 -11.52 -15.68 -13.11
C TYR A 109 -11.18 -14.66 -14.21
N PRO A 110 -12.15 -14.04 -14.86
CA PRO A 110 -11.91 -13.04 -15.91
C PRO A 110 -11.30 -11.73 -15.36
N ASP A 111 -11.60 -11.39 -14.11
CA ASP A 111 -11.07 -10.19 -13.42
C ASP A 111 -10.83 -10.43 -11.93
N PHE A 112 -9.99 -9.60 -11.33
CA PHE A 112 -9.62 -9.71 -9.92
C PHE A 112 -10.79 -9.48 -8.97
N MET A 113 -11.68 -8.56 -9.28
CA MET A 113 -12.83 -8.27 -8.40
C MET A 113 -13.75 -9.50 -8.29
N LEU A 114 -13.99 -10.21 -9.39
CA LEU A 114 -14.81 -11.42 -9.35
C LEU A 114 -14.11 -12.53 -8.53
N LYS A 115 -12.81 -12.69 -8.70
CA LYS A 115 -12.00 -13.59 -7.86
C LYS A 115 -12.13 -13.24 -6.38
N GLU A 116 -11.90 -11.99 -6.00
CA GLU A 116 -11.97 -11.52 -4.61
C GLU A 116 -13.34 -11.74 -3.99
N ILE A 117 -14.44 -11.52 -4.75
CA ILE A 117 -15.80 -11.82 -4.31
C ILE A 117 -15.95 -13.31 -3.96
N HIS A 118 -15.46 -14.20 -4.80
CA HIS A 118 -15.54 -15.64 -4.57
C HIS A 118 -14.58 -16.14 -3.48
N GLU A 119 -13.49 -15.44 -3.23
CA GLU A 119 -12.54 -15.77 -2.16
C GLU A 119 -12.99 -15.32 -0.78
N GLN A 120 -13.97 -14.41 -0.64
CA GLN A 120 -14.44 -13.85 0.62
C GLN A 120 -14.66 -14.91 1.73
N PRO A 121 -15.34 -16.06 1.49
CA PRO A 121 -15.56 -17.05 2.53
C PRO A 121 -14.25 -17.67 3.07
N ARG A 122 -13.24 -17.82 2.20
CA ARG A 122 -11.91 -18.31 2.58
C ARG A 122 -11.15 -17.24 3.36
N VAL A 123 -11.06 -16.05 2.80
CA VAL A 123 -10.31 -14.91 3.38
C VAL A 123 -10.83 -14.57 4.78
N VAL A 124 -12.15 -14.52 4.99
CA VAL A 124 -12.75 -14.29 6.33
C VAL A 124 -12.33 -15.39 7.30
N ARG A 125 -12.37 -16.66 6.87
CA ARG A 125 -11.95 -17.79 7.72
C ARG A 125 -10.47 -17.72 8.08
N ASP A 126 -9.62 -17.43 7.09
CA ASP A 126 -8.16 -17.30 7.27
C ASP A 126 -7.82 -16.13 8.19
N THR A 127 -8.51 -14.99 8.04
CA THR A 127 -8.34 -13.80 8.91
C THR A 127 -8.68 -14.10 10.36
N LEU A 128 -9.66 -14.95 10.60
CA LEU A 128 -10.10 -15.34 11.95
C LEU A 128 -9.29 -16.52 12.52
N ALA A 129 -8.53 -17.23 11.67
CA ALA A 129 -7.73 -18.35 12.09
C ALA A 129 -6.67 -17.92 13.12
N GLY A 130 -6.63 -18.61 14.25
CA GLY A 130 -5.74 -18.29 15.38
C GLY A 130 -6.22 -17.11 16.25
N ARG A 131 -7.23 -16.35 15.79
CA ARG A 131 -7.81 -15.21 16.55
C ARG A 131 -9.13 -15.54 17.25
N MET A 132 -9.69 -16.69 16.94
CA MET A 132 -10.92 -17.19 17.58
C MET A 132 -10.66 -18.53 18.27
N SER A 133 -11.09 -18.64 19.53
CA SER A 133 -11.14 -19.89 20.30
C SER A 133 -12.51 -20.04 20.94
N GLY A 134 -13.36 -20.86 20.35
CA GLY A 134 -14.75 -20.98 20.75
C GLY A 134 -15.52 -19.67 20.52
N HIS A 135 -15.93 -19.02 21.60
CA HIS A 135 -16.63 -17.73 21.59
C HIS A 135 -15.73 -16.54 21.98
N GLU A 136 -14.44 -16.76 22.20
CA GLU A 136 -13.49 -15.73 22.56
C GLU A 136 -12.67 -15.29 21.34
N ILE A 137 -12.47 -13.99 21.26
CA ILE A 137 -11.62 -13.37 20.23
C ILE A 137 -10.36 -12.87 20.93
N SER A 138 -9.20 -13.29 20.45
CA SER A 138 -7.89 -12.80 20.88
C SER A 138 -7.18 -12.16 19.68
N ILE A 139 -6.83 -10.90 19.82
CA ILE A 139 -6.06 -10.15 18.83
C ILE A 139 -4.79 -9.71 19.54
N ASP A 140 -3.66 -10.28 19.15
CA ASP A 140 -2.38 -10.08 19.86
C ASP A 140 -1.92 -8.63 19.87
N GLU A 141 -2.27 -7.87 18.82
CA GLU A 141 -1.96 -6.45 18.71
C GLU A 141 -2.90 -5.56 19.55
N LEU A 142 -4.01 -6.11 20.04
CA LEU A 142 -4.97 -5.37 20.85
C LEU A 142 -4.65 -5.53 22.35
N THR A 143 -3.94 -4.58 22.91
CA THR A 143 -3.49 -4.59 24.31
C THR A 143 -4.53 -4.09 25.32
N LEU A 144 -5.77 -3.83 24.86
CA LEU A 144 -6.84 -3.33 25.71
C LEU A 144 -7.36 -4.40 26.66
N THR A 145 -7.45 -4.06 27.94
CA THR A 145 -8.08 -4.90 28.94
C THR A 145 -9.61 -4.88 28.79
N ARG A 146 -10.29 -5.89 29.35
CA ARG A 146 -11.76 -5.93 29.38
C ARG A 146 -12.38 -4.72 30.09
N GLN A 147 -11.69 -4.17 31.07
CA GLN A 147 -12.15 -2.95 31.78
C GLN A 147 -12.06 -1.73 30.84
N GLU A 148 -10.95 -1.56 30.15
CA GLU A 148 -10.77 -0.45 29.19
C GLU A 148 -11.78 -0.53 28.04
N LEU A 149 -12.07 -1.73 27.52
CA LEU A 149 -13.10 -1.94 26.50
C LEU A 149 -14.49 -1.48 26.98
N ASN A 150 -14.82 -1.69 28.24
CA ASN A 150 -16.12 -1.27 28.81
C ASN A 150 -16.26 0.25 29.00
N PHE A 151 -15.15 1.00 28.97
CA PHE A 151 -15.15 2.46 29.06
C PHE A 151 -15.16 3.15 27.69
N ILE A 152 -15.10 2.38 26.59
CA ILE A 152 -15.19 2.96 25.26
C ILE A 152 -16.62 3.42 25.00
N ASP A 153 -16.80 4.72 24.77
CA ASP A 153 -18.07 5.34 24.40
C ASP A 153 -18.14 5.72 22.92
N ARG A 154 -16.98 5.69 22.24
CA ARG A 154 -16.87 6.09 20.84
C ARG A 154 -15.84 5.28 20.08
N VAL A 155 -16.22 4.82 18.88
CA VAL A 155 -15.34 4.13 17.94
C VAL A 155 -15.35 4.88 16.60
N TYR A 156 -14.17 5.20 16.08
CA TYR A 156 -14.01 5.82 14.77
C TYR A 156 -13.57 4.76 13.77
N LEU A 157 -14.32 4.61 12.69
CA LEU A 157 -14.00 3.75 11.57
C LEU A 157 -13.52 4.61 10.40
N ILE A 158 -12.26 4.46 10.03
CA ILE A 158 -11.60 5.29 9.02
C ILE A 158 -11.11 4.38 7.89
N GLY A 159 -11.42 4.74 6.65
CA GLY A 159 -10.99 3.96 5.49
C GLY A 159 -11.39 4.60 4.17
N CYS A 160 -10.87 4.05 3.08
CA CYS A 160 -11.25 4.38 1.70
C CYS A 160 -11.62 3.10 0.94
N GLY A 161 -12.24 3.23 -0.23
CA GLY A 161 -12.62 2.10 -1.07
C GLY A 161 -13.48 1.06 -0.35
N THR A 162 -13.14 -0.21 -0.52
CA THR A 162 -13.87 -1.34 0.08
C THR A 162 -13.77 -1.37 1.60
N SER A 163 -12.67 -0.89 2.18
CA SER A 163 -12.51 -0.76 3.64
C SER A 163 -13.51 0.22 4.24
N TYR A 164 -13.81 1.34 3.56
CA TYR A 164 -14.87 2.26 3.99
C TYR A 164 -16.24 1.58 3.98
N HIS A 165 -16.56 0.81 2.94
CA HIS A 165 -17.84 0.07 2.88
C HIS A 165 -17.95 -0.99 3.96
N ALA A 166 -16.86 -1.71 4.28
CA ALA A 166 -16.80 -2.62 5.42
C ALA A 166 -17.04 -1.88 6.75
N GLY A 167 -16.46 -0.68 6.91
CA GLY A 167 -16.70 0.20 8.05
C GLY A 167 -18.16 0.62 8.20
N LEU A 168 -18.87 0.90 7.10
CA LEU A 168 -20.31 1.22 7.14
C LEU A 168 -21.15 0.02 7.65
N ILE A 169 -20.82 -1.19 7.22
CA ILE A 169 -21.49 -2.41 7.69
C ILE A 169 -21.20 -2.60 9.18
N ALA A 170 -19.93 -2.52 9.59
CA ALA A 170 -19.53 -2.63 10.98
C ALA A 170 -20.22 -1.59 11.87
N LYS A 171 -20.33 -0.34 11.42
CA LYS A 171 -21.09 0.71 12.11
C LYS A 171 -22.53 0.29 12.43
N ASN A 172 -23.23 -0.25 11.43
CA ASN A 172 -24.61 -0.68 11.62
C ASN A 172 -24.72 -1.86 12.59
N LEU A 173 -23.85 -2.86 12.48
CA LEU A 173 -23.81 -4.01 13.36
C LEU A 173 -23.53 -3.62 14.81
N ILE A 174 -22.54 -2.77 15.04
CA ILE A 174 -22.17 -2.30 16.38
C ILE A 174 -23.26 -1.40 16.96
N ALA A 175 -23.86 -0.49 16.18
CA ALA A 175 -24.92 0.38 16.63
C ALA A 175 -26.17 -0.38 17.09
N VAL A 176 -26.48 -1.52 16.49
CA VAL A 176 -27.58 -2.39 16.91
C VAL A 176 -27.24 -3.17 18.18
N SER A 177 -25.99 -3.63 18.30
CA SER A 177 -25.54 -4.47 19.42
C SER A 177 -25.14 -3.64 20.66
N TYR A 178 -24.64 -2.44 20.44
CA TYR A 178 -24.07 -1.55 21.46
C TYR A 178 -24.68 -0.15 21.33
N THR A 179 -25.90 0.03 21.76
CA THR A 179 -26.67 1.28 21.60
C THR A 179 -26.07 2.49 22.32
N HIS A 180 -25.15 2.29 23.26
CA HIS A 180 -24.44 3.34 23.99
C HIS A 180 -23.19 3.86 23.23
N LEU A 181 -22.75 3.17 22.17
CA LEU A 181 -21.58 3.59 21.39
C LEU A 181 -21.94 4.58 20.27
N THR A 182 -21.16 5.60 20.11
CA THR A 182 -21.21 6.46 18.91
C THR A 182 -20.17 6.00 17.89
N LEU A 183 -20.57 5.87 16.64
CA LEU A 183 -19.78 5.28 15.55
C LEU A 183 -19.72 6.21 14.34
N PRO A 184 -18.96 7.30 14.40
CA PRO A 184 -18.70 8.09 13.20
C PRO A 184 -17.84 7.30 12.22
N THR A 185 -18.21 7.35 10.94
CA THR A 185 -17.43 6.74 9.85
C THR A 185 -16.90 7.86 8.96
N ILE A 186 -15.60 7.86 8.71
CA ILE A 186 -14.92 8.88 7.92
C ILE A 186 -14.39 8.21 6.65
N ARG A 187 -14.77 8.80 5.51
CA ARG A 187 -14.19 8.45 4.23
C ARG A 187 -12.96 9.31 3.99
N LEU A 188 -11.84 8.69 3.72
CA LEU A 188 -10.60 9.31 3.26
C LEU A 188 -10.52 9.28 1.73
#